data_599bf2a5a88550d69376316bafa2cd8a
#
_entry.id   599bf2a5a88550d69376316bafa2cd8a
#
_cell.length_a   1.000
_cell.length_b   1.000
_cell.length_c   1.000
_cell.angle_alpha   90.00
_cell.angle_beta   90.00
_cell.angle_gamma   90.00
#
_symmetry.space_group_name_H-M   'P 1'
#
loop_
_entity.id
_entity.type
_entity.pdbx_description
1 polymer ?
#
loop_
_entity_poly.entity_id
_entity_poly.type
_entity_poly.pdbx_seq_one_letter_code
_entity_poly.pdbx_strand_id
1 'polypeptide(L)'
;MNIVCFFIVANKTSYCIIIINYEKDIKERSTFRYILGLIVRWKQHFKYDKAVRIARKRGASIGENVVMPLSLAKAANSNLKIGDHVSIQTDKIDLRKPVTIGNHVIIGSETEIITTSHNIDSEEWEHKHYGLTIEDYVWIPTRVMILPSCRKIQYGGVISSGSVVVKDVESMSVVGGNPAKEFKKRKCVHKNLVVESLLGGDYYTYKQTRRSKT
;
A
#
# COMPACT_ATOMS: atom_id res chain seq x y z
N MET A 1 -4.74 -17.89 11.81
CA MET A 1 -4.24 -16.56 11.37
C MET A 1 -5.06 -16.16 10.16
N ASN A 2 -6.21 -15.51 10.42
CA ASN A 2 -7.20 -15.23 9.38
C ASN A 2 -6.89 -13.87 8.74
N ILE A 3 -6.37 -13.91 7.53
CA ILE A 3 -6.34 -12.76 6.63
C ILE A 3 -7.77 -12.65 6.09
N VAL A 4 -8.51 -11.69 6.59
CA VAL A 4 -9.86 -11.41 6.10
C VAL A 4 -9.74 -10.66 4.79
N CYS A 5 -9.82 -11.39 3.68
CA CYS A 5 -10.11 -10.80 2.38
C CYS A 5 -11.57 -10.33 2.38
N PHE A 6 -11.80 -9.02 2.41
CA PHE A 6 -13.15 -8.48 2.28
C PHE A 6 -13.63 -8.55 0.83
N PHE A 7 -14.56 -9.45 0.56
CA PHE A 7 -15.46 -9.36 -0.58
C PHE A 7 -16.46 -8.23 -0.33
N ILE A 8 -16.52 -7.26 -1.23
CA ILE A 8 -17.55 -6.21 -1.19
C ILE A 8 -18.82 -6.83 -1.78
N VAL A 9 -19.71 -7.27 -0.91
CA VAL A 9 -21.12 -7.52 -1.27
C VAL A 9 -21.93 -6.32 -0.79
N ALA A 10 -22.68 -5.74 -1.71
CA ALA A 10 -23.45 -4.52 -1.50
C ALA A 10 -24.61 -4.74 -0.51
N ASN A 11 -24.58 -4.06 0.64
CA ASN A 11 -25.81 -3.67 1.34
C ASN A 11 -25.60 -2.38 2.14
N LYS A 12 -26.60 -1.52 2.12
CA LYS A 12 -26.59 -0.07 2.24
C LYS A 12 -26.31 0.58 3.61
N THR A 13 -25.97 -0.11 4.70
CA THR A 13 -26.02 0.54 6.04
C THR A 13 -24.90 0.23 7.05
N SER A 14 -23.85 -0.49 6.72
CA SER A 14 -22.89 -0.94 7.75
C SER A 14 -21.41 -0.61 7.52
N TYR A 15 -21.05 0.24 6.57
CA TYR A 15 -19.64 0.48 6.20
C TYR A 15 -18.87 1.45 7.08
N CYS A 16 -19.50 2.04 8.08
CA CYS A 16 -18.82 2.95 9.02
C CYS A 16 -18.42 2.28 10.35
N ILE A 17 -18.75 1.00 10.59
CA ILE A 17 -18.61 0.35 11.89
C ILE A 17 -17.47 -0.67 11.97
N ILE A 18 -16.83 -1.02 10.87
CA ILE A 18 -15.60 -1.84 10.88
C ILE A 18 -14.35 -0.95 10.67
N ILE A 19 -14.36 0.26 11.14
CA ILE A 19 -13.16 0.80 11.76
C ILE A 19 -13.13 0.11 13.12
N ILE A 20 -12.62 -1.08 13.14
CA ILE A 20 -12.15 -1.74 14.34
C ILE A 20 -11.40 -0.65 15.06
N ASN A 21 -11.90 -0.29 16.21
CA ASN A 21 -11.29 0.73 17.02
C ASN A 21 -9.96 0.11 17.44
N TYR A 22 -8.90 0.28 16.63
CA TYR A 22 -7.59 -0.32 16.82
C TYR A 22 -7.14 -0.21 18.26
N GLU A 23 -7.41 0.96 18.85
CA GLU A 23 -7.11 1.22 20.25
C GLU A 23 -7.99 0.38 21.18
N LYS A 24 -9.29 0.34 20.94
CA LYS A 24 -10.24 -0.42 21.75
C LYS A 24 -9.89 -1.91 21.75
N ASP A 25 -9.64 -2.46 20.56
CA ASP A 25 -9.28 -3.87 20.42
C ASP A 25 -8.01 -4.23 21.17
N ILE A 26 -7.01 -3.34 21.22
CA ILE A 26 -5.78 -3.57 21.95
C ILE A 26 -6.01 -3.43 23.46
N LYS A 27 -6.79 -2.45 23.89
CA LYS A 27 -7.12 -2.21 25.30
C LYS A 27 -7.93 -3.36 25.90
N GLU A 28 -8.85 -3.95 25.14
CA GLU A 28 -9.71 -5.07 25.56
C GLU A 28 -9.02 -6.45 25.51
N ARG A 29 -7.83 -6.56 24.91
CA ARG A 29 -7.09 -7.85 24.85
C ARG A 29 -6.67 -8.30 26.24
N SER A 30 -6.79 -9.61 26.49
CA SER A 30 -6.18 -10.22 27.70
C SER A 30 -4.67 -9.99 27.69
N THR A 31 -4.06 -9.93 28.89
CA THR A 31 -2.61 -9.69 29.06
C THR A 31 -1.78 -10.70 28.27
N PHE A 32 -2.17 -11.97 28.27
CA PHE A 32 -1.49 -13.02 27.52
C PHE A 32 -1.50 -12.75 26.00
N ARG A 33 -2.68 -12.46 25.42
CA ARG A 33 -2.83 -12.13 23.99
C ARG A 33 -2.07 -10.86 23.61
N TYR A 34 -2.04 -9.89 24.53
CA TYR A 34 -1.28 -8.66 24.31
C TYR A 34 0.22 -8.94 24.22
N ILE A 35 0.78 -9.73 25.17
CA ILE A 35 2.21 -10.08 25.18
C ILE A 35 2.59 -10.87 23.93
N LEU A 36 1.80 -11.86 23.54
CA LEU A 36 2.01 -12.58 22.27
C LEU A 36 2.01 -11.62 21.08
N GLY A 37 1.06 -10.68 21.05
CA GLY A 37 0.98 -9.64 20.03
C GLY A 37 2.22 -8.76 19.98
N LEU A 38 2.80 -8.39 21.14
CA LEU A 38 4.06 -7.64 21.21
C LEU A 38 5.24 -8.42 20.63
N ILE A 39 5.37 -9.70 20.99
CA ILE A 39 6.48 -10.55 20.51
C ILE A 39 6.44 -10.69 18.97
N VAL A 40 5.25 -10.92 18.42
CA VAL A 40 5.08 -11.02 16.96
C VAL A 40 5.46 -9.70 16.28
N ARG A 41 4.94 -8.58 16.76
CA ARG A 41 5.21 -7.25 16.19
C ARG A 41 6.67 -6.83 16.36
N TRP A 42 7.30 -7.18 17.45
CA TRP A 42 8.72 -6.96 17.68
C TRP A 42 9.57 -7.64 16.59
N LYS A 43 9.30 -8.92 16.28
CA LYS A 43 9.97 -9.64 15.18
C LYS A 43 9.73 -8.99 13.82
N GLN A 44 8.48 -8.59 13.55
CA GLN A 44 8.12 -7.94 12.29
C GLN A 44 8.78 -6.57 12.17
N HIS A 45 8.84 -5.80 13.25
CA HIS A 45 9.51 -4.50 13.27
C HIS A 45 10.97 -4.61 12.79
N PHE A 46 11.77 -5.53 13.34
CA PHE A 46 13.15 -5.71 12.89
C PHE A 46 13.25 -6.14 11.42
N LYS A 47 12.33 -6.98 10.97
CA LYS A 47 12.27 -7.40 9.57
C LYS A 47 12.07 -6.20 8.65
N TYR A 48 11.09 -5.34 8.95
CA TYR A 48 10.77 -4.19 8.11
C TYR A 48 11.79 -3.07 8.24
N ASP A 49 12.28 -2.80 9.45
CA ASP A 49 13.36 -1.84 9.67
C ASP A 49 14.63 -2.24 8.89
N LYS A 50 14.99 -3.53 8.88
CA LYS A 50 16.07 -4.03 8.03
C LYS A 50 15.79 -3.78 6.54
N ALA A 51 14.58 -4.01 6.06
CA ALA A 51 14.22 -3.77 4.67
C ALA A 51 14.35 -2.27 4.32
N VAL A 52 13.80 -1.38 5.15
CA VAL A 52 13.89 0.07 4.96
C VAL A 52 15.34 0.54 4.92
N ARG A 53 16.19 0.08 5.85
CA ARG A 53 17.62 0.43 5.87
C ARG A 53 18.36 -0.04 4.61
N ILE A 54 18.03 -1.22 4.09
CA ILE A 54 18.62 -1.72 2.83
C ILE A 54 18.17 -0.85 1.65
N ALA A 55 16.87 -0.53 1.54
CA ALA A 55 16.36 0.31 0.47
C ALA A 55 17.00 1.71 0.47
N ARG A 56 17.11 2.35 1.66
CA ARG A 56 17.79 3.65 1.81
C ARG A 56 19.26 3.58 1.40
N LYS A 57 20.00 2.53 1.79
CA LYS A 57 21.40 2.33 1.37
C LYS A 57 21.55 2.16 -0.14
N ARG A 58 20.51 1.71 -0.84
CA ARG A 58 20.48 1.58 -2.29
C ARG A 58 20.01 2.86 -3.01
N GLY A 59 19.78 3.94 -2.29
CA GLY A 59 19.44 5.26 -2.83
C GLY A 59 17.95 5.58 -2.83
N ALA A 60 17.07 4.69 -2.34
CA ALA A 60 15.65 4.98 -2.22
C ALA A 60 15.38 5.99 -1.10
N SER A 61 14.40 6.88 -1.32
CA SER A 61 13.88 7.79 -0.28
C SER A 61 12.66 7.12 0.38
N ILE A 62 12.79 6.74 1.64
CA ILE A 62 11.74 6.02 2.37
C ILE A 62 11.39 6.79 3.65
N GLY A 63 10.12 7.06 3.85
CA GLY A 63 9.58 7.72 5.04
C GLY A 63 9.55 6.83 6.29
N GLU A 64 8.73 7.21 7.25
CA GLU A 64 8.56 6.49 8.53
C GLU A 64 7.40 5.49 8.48
N ASN A 65 7.45 4.48 9.36
CA ASN A 65 6.40 3.46 9.49
C ASN A 65 6.05 2.76 8.16
N VAL A 66 7.07 2.49 7.34
CA VAL A 66 6.92 1.76 6.09
C VAL A 66 7.15 0.27 6.30
N VAL A 67 6.20 -0.54 5.84
CA VAL A 67 6.32 -2.00 5.81
C VAL A 67 6.39 -2.47 4.36
N MET A 68 7.47 -3.16 4.02
CA MET A 68 7.75 -3.61 2.66
C MET A 68 8.51 -4.94 2.64
N PRO A 69 8.40 -5.74 1.58
CA PRO A 69 9.16 -6.98 1.46
C PRO A 69 10.65 -6.73 1.27
N LEU A 70 11.48 -7.63 1.78
CA LEU A 70 12.94 -7.55 1.65
C LEU A 70 13.41 -7.67 0.19
N SER A 71 12.67 -8.38 -0.65
CA SER A 71 12.93 -8.49 -2.10
C SER A 71 12.83 -7.12 -2.79
N LEU A 72 11.76 -6.36 -2.54
CA LEU A 72 11.63 -4.99 -3.04
C LEU A 72 12.77 -4.09 -2.52
N ALA A 73 13.11 -4.20 -1.24
CA ALA A 73 14.21 -3.43 -0.66
C ALA A 73 15.57 -3.72 -1.32
N LYS A 74 15.81 -4.96 -1.70
CA LYS A 74 17.00 -5.37 -2.46
C LYS A 74 17.00 -4.90 -3.92
N ALA A 75 15.83 -4.72 -4.53
CA ALA A 75 15.68 -4.20 -5.88
C ALA A 75 15.64 -2.66 -5.93
N ALA A 76 15.47 -1.99 -4.79
CA ALA A 76 15.33 -0.55 -4.69
C ALA A 76 16.54 0.21 -5.26
N ASN A 77 16.27 1.42 -5.77
CA ASN A 77 17.25 2.37 -6.27
C ASN A 77 16.73 3.81 -6.07
N SER A 78 17.40 4.82 -6.59
CA SER A 78 17.03 6.23 -6.47
C SER A 78 15.69 6.59 -7.13
N ASN A 79 15.12 5.74 -7.96
CA ASN A 79 13.80 5.93 -8.56
C ASN A 79 12.64 5.61 -7.60
N LEU A 80 12.90 4.99 -6.46
CA LEU A 80 11.87 4.65 -5.49
C LEU A 80 11.77 5.72 -4.39
N LYS A 81 10.59 6.35 -4.29
CA LYS A 81 10.27 7.28 -3.21
C LYS A 81 8.98 6.82 -2.52
N ILE A 82 9.01 6.69 -1.21
CA ILE A 82 7.87 6.23 -0.40
C ILE A 82 7.71 7.21 0.77
N GLY A 83 6.49 7.70 0.98
CA GLY A 83 6.11 8.54 2.12
C GLY A 83 5.95 7.75 3.42
N ASP A 84 5.21 8.32 4.36
CA ASP A 84 5.01 7.78 5.69
C ASP A 84 3.79 6.85 5.77
N HIS A 85 3.79 5.91 6.71
CA HIS A 85 2.66 5.00 6.97
C HIS A 85 2.21 4.22 5.72
N VAL A 86 3.14 3.57 5.04
CA VAL A 86 2.88 2.83 3.80
C VAL A 86 3.03 1.34 3.99
N SER A 87 2.07 0.57 3.46
CA SER A 87 2.11 -0.91 3.45
C SER A 87 2.21 -1.43 2.03
N ILE A 88 3.33 -2.08 1.70
CA ILE A 88 3.58 -2.70 0.39
C ILE A 88 3.75 -4.20 0.57
N GLN A 89 2.93 -5.00 -0.15
CA GLN A 89 2.93 -6.46 -0.05
C GLN A 89 3.47 -7.15 -1.31
N THR A 90 3.97 -6.36 -2.27
CA THR A 90 4.51 -6.86 -3.54
C THR A 90 5.94 -6.38 -3.74
N ASP A 91 6.72 -7.11 -4.52
CA ASP A 91 8.03 -6.69 -5.04
C ASP A 91 8.03 -6.47 -6.57
N LYS A 92 6.87 -6.66 -7.20
CA LYS A 92 6.68 -6.49 -8.66
C LYS A 92 6.51 -5.02 -9.04
N ILE A 93 7.48 -4.19 -8.67
CA ILE A 93 7.51 -2.76 -8.99
C ILE A 93 8.71 -2.50 -9.91
N ASP A 94 8.42 -2.13 -11.16
CA ASP A 94 9.45 -1.74 -12.12
C ASP A 94 10.04 -0.38 -11.73
N LEU A 95 11.30 -0.39 -11.32
CA LEU A 95 12.04 0.80 -10.87
C LEU A 95 13.02 1.33 -11.94
N ARG A 96 12.83 0.99 -13.21
CA ARG A 96 13.60 1.57 -14.31
C ARG A 96 13.30 3.07 -14.48
N LYS A 97 12.13 3.52 -14.02
CA LYS A 97 11.72 4.94 -13.96
C LYS A 97 11.13 5.29 -12.59
N PRO A 98 11.02 6.59 -12.26
CA PRO A 98 10.59 7.02 -10.95
C PRO A 98 9.21 6.51 -10.57
N VAL A 99 9.12 5.90 -9.39
CA VAL A 99 7.87 5.54 -8.72
C VAL A 99 7.83 6.28 -7.39
N THR A 100 6.87 7.20 -7.28
CA THR A 100 6.65 7.99 -6.06
C THR A 100 5.35 7.54 -5.41
N ILE A 101 5.41 7.16 -4.14
CA ILE A 101 4.30 6.68 -3.34
C ILE A 101 4.13 7.66 -2.18
N GLY A 102 2.94 8.23 -2.03
CA GLY A 102 2.58 9.17 -0.98
C GLY A 102 2.41 8.53 0.39
N ASN A 103 1.73 9.23 1.28
CA ASN A 103 1.51 8.81 2.65
C ASN A 103 0.22 7.96 2.79
N HIS A 104 0.18 7.09 3.78
CA HIS A 104 -0.99 6.26 4.10
C HIS A 104 -1.46 5.39 2.92
N VAL A 105 -0.54 4.96 2.06
CA VAL A 105 -0.83 4.14 0.88
C VAL A 105 -0.77 2.66 1.22
N ILE A 106 -1.70 1.90 0.65
CA ILE A 106 -1.75 0.44 0.79
C ILE A 106 -1.63 -0.19 -0.59
N ILE A 107 -0.62 -1.04 -0.79
CA ILE A 107 -0.42 -1.83 -2.02
C ILE A 107 -0.44 -3.31 -1.65
N GLY A 108 -1.44 -4.01 -2.16
CA GLY A 108 -1.69 -5.43 -1.91
C GLY A 108 -0.72 -6.36 -2.63
N SER A 109 -0.79 -7.62 -2.25
CA SER A 109 0.04 -8.69 -2.84
C SER A 109 -0.28 -8.91 -4.32
N GLU A 110 0.70 -9.41 -5.07
CA GLU A 110 0.57 -9.71 -6.51
C GLU A 110 0.18 -8.49 -7.37
N THR A 111 0.27 -7.28 -6.83
CA THR A 111 0.14 -6.04 -7.62
C THR A 111 1.40 -5.83 -8.42
N GLU A 112 1.25 -5.48 -9.70
CA GLU A 112 2.35 -5.23 -10.61
C GLU A 112 2.30 -3.79 -11.14
N ILE A 113 3.43 -3.10 -11.05
CA ILE A 113 3.61 -1.72 -11.55
C ILE A 113 4.65 -1.75 -12.66
N ILE A 114 4.24 -1.37 -13.85
CA ILE A 114 5.07 -1.35 -15.06
C ILE A 114 5.33 0.09 -15.45
N THR A 115 6.61 0.48 -15.56
CA THR A 115 7.02 1.86 -15.87
C THR A 115 7.59 2.02 -17.26
N THR A 116 7.67 0.96 -18.05
CA THR A 116 8.29 0.96 -19.37
C THR A 116 7.41 0.26 -20.40
N SER A 117 7.51 0.72 -21.64
CA SER A 117 6.85 0.14 -22.81
C SER A 117 7.74 0.30 -24.04
N HIS A 118 7.23 -0.06 -25.20
CA HIS A 118 7.89 0.15 -26.49
C HIS A 118 7.05 1.03 -27.39
N ASN A 119 7.68 1.68 -28.34
CA ASN A 119 6.99 2.36 -29.44
C ASN A 119 6.63 1.33 -30.50
N ILE A 120 5.37 0.90 -30.50
CA ILE A 120 4.88 -0.14 -31.43
C ILE A 120 4.75 0.37 -32.89
N ASP A 121 4.80 1.70 -33.08
CA ASP A 121 4.67 2.34 -34.39
C ASP A 121 6.05 2.73 -34.96
N SER A 122 7.15 2.28 -34.34
CA SER A 122 8.53 2.52 -34.78
C SER A 122 9.19 1.21 -35.21
N GLU A 123 9.87 1.23 -36.33
CA GLU A 123 10.68 0.10 -36.81
C GLU A 123 11.84 -0.23 -35.86
N GLU A 124 12.33 0.77 -35.11
CA GLU A 124 13.42 0.62 -34.16
C GLU A 124 12.97 0.07 -32.81
N TRP A 125 11.66 -0.09 -32.57
CA TRP A 125 11.10 -0.65 -31.32
C TRP A 125 11.64 0.02 -30.06
N GLU A 126 11.91 1.31 -30.12
CA GLU A 126 12.53 2.05 -29.02
C GLU A 126 11.73 2.00 -27.73
N HIS A 127 12.46 2.03 -26.62
CA HIS A 127 11.84 2.06 -25.28
C HIS A 127 11.13 3.38 -24.99
N LYS A 128 9.88 3.29 -24.58
CA LYS A 128 9.13 4.40 -23.95
C LYS A 128 9.18 4.23 -22.43
N HIS A 129 9.48 5.30 -21.76
CA HIS A 129 9.72 5.33 -20.32
C HIS A 129 8.76 6.27 -19.62
N TYR A 130 8.15 5.82 -18.52
CA TYR A 130 7.13 6.57 -17.82
C TYR A 130 7.33 6.42 -16.31
N GLY A 131 7.15 7.51 -15.56
CA GLY A 131 7.08 7.45 -14.10
C GLY A 131 5.64 7.23 -13.62
N LEU A 132 5.49 6.83 -12.36
CA LEU A 132 4.19 6.73 -11.70
C LEU A 132 4.21 7.52 -10.39
N THR A 133 3.18 8.33 -10.18
CA THR A 133 2.92 8.98 -8.90
C THR A 133 1.64 8.44 -8.29
N ILE A 134 1.73 7.92 -7.08
CA ILE A 134 0.62 7.46 -6.26
C ILE A 134 0.51 8.45 -5.10
N GLU A 135 -0.59 9.20 -5.05
CA GLU A 135 -0.81 10.20 -4.01
C GLU A 135 -1.27 9.56 -2.69
N ASP A 136 -1.49 10.40 -1.68
CA ASP A 136 -1.83 9.96 -0.33
C ASP A 136 -3.18 9.22 -0.26
N TYR A 137 -3.30 8.32 0.70
CA TYR A 137 -4.52 7.55 1.01
C TYR A 137 -5.03 6.67 -0.14
N VAL A 138 -4.21 6.37 -1.12
CA VAL A 138 -4.55 5.45 -2.20
C VAL A 138 -4.57 4.01 -1.69
N TRP A 139 -5.55 3.24 -2.15
CA TRP A 139 -5.66 1.82 -1.88
C TRP A 139 -5.66 1.01 -3.16
N ILE A 140 -4.60 0.23 -3.33
CA ILE A 140 -4.41 -0.72 -4.44
C ILE A 140 -4.43 -2.12 -3.83
N PRO A 141 -5.53 -2.88 -3.95
CA PRO A 141 -5.62 -4.22 -3.39
C PRO A 141 -4.84 -5.25 -4.21
N THR A 142 -5.06 -6.52 -3.93
CA THR A 142 -4.30 -7.63 -4.54
C THR A 142 -4.57 -7.79 -6.04
N ARG A 143 -3.55 -8.28 -6.78
CA ARG A 143 -3.62 -8.65 -8.21
C ARG A 143 -4.01 -7.49 -9.14
N VAL A 144 -3.62 -6.29 -8.84
CA VAL A 144 -3.80 -5.14 -9.72
C VAL A 144 -2.60 -5.02 -10.65
N MET A 145 -2.85 -4.73 -11.92
CA MET A 145 -1.80 -4.38 -12.89
C MET A 145 -1.92 -2.90 -13.26
N ILE A 146 -0.85 -2.15 -13.09
CA ILE A 146 -0.77 -0.73 -13.48
C ILE A 146 0.16 -0.63 -14.68
N LEU A 147 -0.41 -0.23 -15.82
CA LEU A 147 0.31 -0.11 -17.07
C LEU A 147 0.97 1.27 -17.23
N PRO A 148 2.01 1.41 -18.06
CA PRO A 148 2.78 2.65 -18.23
C PRO A 148 1.96 3.86 -18.70
N SER A 149 0.78 3.63 -19.27
CA SER A 149 -0.16 4.69 -19.67
C SER A 149 -0.86 5.36 -18.48
N CYS A 150 -0.90 4.72 -17.31
CA CYS A 150 -1.29 5.33 -16.04
C CYS A 150 -0.08 6.00 -15.42
N ARG A 151 -0.11 7.31 -15.27
CA ARG A 151 0.98 8.11 -14.72
C ARG A 151 0.70 8.62 -13.33
N LYS A 152 -0.57 8.67 -12.97
CA LYS A 152 -1.00 9.24 -11.72
C LYS A 152 -2.21 8.52 -11.15
N ILE A 153 -2.13 8.17 -9.86
CA ILE A 153 -3.26 7.75 -9.06
C ILE A 153 -3.43 8.81 -7.99
N GLN A 154 -4.49 9.62 -8.13
CA GLN A 154 -4.67 10.80 -7.31
C GLN A 154 -5.18 10.45 -5.91
N TYR A 155 -5.15 11.46 -5.02
CA TYR A 155 -5.52 11.37 -3.62
C TYR A 155 -6.77 10.53 -3.35
N GLY A 156 -6.66 9.58 -2.45
CA GLY A 156 -7.77 8.75 -2.01
C GLY A 156 -8.34 7.80 -3.07
N GLY A 157 -7.67 7.66 -4.23
CA GLY A 157 -8.08 6.72 -5.27
C GLY A 157 -8.10 5.28 -4.77
N VAL A 158 -9.06 4.48 -5.25
CA VAL A 158 -9.20 3.06 -4.93
C VAL A 158 -9.31 2.26 -6.20
N ILE A 159 -8.56 1.17 -6.28
CA ILE A 159 -8.62 0.24 -7.40
C ILE A 159 -9.24 -1.06 -6.91
N SER A 160 -10.10 -1.69 -7.68
CA SER A 160 -10.65 -3.01 -7.33
C SER A 160 -9.63 -4.13 -7.60
N SER A 161 -9.66 -5.19 -6.79
CA SER A 161 -8.77 -6.34 -6.98
C SER A 161 -8.88 -6.93 -8.38
N GLY A 162 -7.76 -7.38 -8.96
CA GLY A 162 -7.71 -8.00 -10.28
C GLY A 162 -7.91 -7.04 -11.46
N SER A 163 -7.84 -5.73 -11.23
CA SER A 163 -8.03 -4.72 -12.28
C SER A 163 -6.77 -4.44 -13.08
N VAL A 164 -6.94 -4.02 -14.34
CA VAL A 164 -5.88 -3.52 -15.22
C VAL A 164 -6.08 -2.03 -15.46
N VAL A 165 -5.19 -1.22 -14.88
CA VAL A 165 -5.26 0.24 -14.91
C VAL A 165 -4.47 0.77 -16.09
N VAL A 166 -5.15 1.36 -17.06
CA VAL A 166 -4.59 1.86 -18.33
C VAL A 166 -4.63 3.39 -18.45
N LYS A 167 -5.21 4.10 -17.48
CA LYS A 167 -5.34 5.56 -17.43
C LYS A 167 -5.17 6.06 -16.01
N ASP A 168 -4.89 7.34 -15.88
CA ASP A 168 -4.84 8.01 -14.59
C ASP A 168 -6.15 7.83 -13.81
N VAL A 169 -6.01 7.72 -12.49
CA VAL A 169 -7.14 7.56 -11.57
C VAL A 169 -7.36 8.88 -10.85
N GLU A 170 -8.54 9.44 -11.03
CA GLU A 170 -8.93 10.72 -10.44
C GLU A 170 -9.06 10.64 -8.92
N SER A 171 -8.95 11.80 -8.27
CA SER A 171 -9.09 11.91 -6.82
C SER A 171 -10.42 11.33 -6.34
N MET A 172 -10.34 10.54 -5.26
CA MET A 172 -11.48 9.87 -4.62
C MET A 172 -12.27 8.92 -5.55
N SER A 173 -11.74 8.56 -6.72
CA SER A 173 -12.37 7.60 -7.63
C SER A 173 -12.18 6.17 -7.17
N VAL A 174 -13.20 5.35 -7.38
CA VAL A 174 -13.14 3.89 -7.26
C VAL A 174 -13.25 3.30 -8.66
N VAL A 175 -12.15 2.70 -9.13
CA VAL A 175 -12.03 2.12 -10.46
C VAL A 175 -11.91 0.61 -10.40
N GLY A 176 -12.37 -0.09 -11.44
CA GLY A 176 -12.26 -1.55 -11.50
C GLY A 176 -12.51 -2.11 -12.89
N GLY A 177 -12.06 -3.35 -13.09
CA GLY A 177 -12.21 -4.09 -14.35
C GLY A 177 -10.94 -4.13 -15.21
N ASN A 178 -11.07 -4.68 -16.40
CA ASN A 178 -10.02 -4.75 -17.43
C ASN A 178 -10.61 -4.34 -18.79
N PRO A 179 -10.31 -3.13 -19.32
CA PRO A 179 -9.59 -2.05 -18.62
C PRO A 179 -10.40 -1.45 -17.46
N ALA A 180 -9.70 -0.95 -16.44
CA ALA A 180 -10.33 -0.34 -15.28
C ALA A 180 -11.11 0.93 -15.65
N LYS A 181 -12.34 1.02 -15.15
CA LYS A 181 -13.24 2.18 -15.33
C LYS A 181 -13.77 2.63 -13.98
N GLU A 182 -14.02 3.93 -13.84
CA GLU A 182 -14.68 4.46 -12.64
C GLU A 182 -16.13 3.97 -12.57
N PHE A 183 -16.54 3.50 -11.39
CA PHE A 183 -17.93 3.11 -11.14
C PHE A 183 -18.53 3.78 -9.91
N LYS A 184 -17.72 4.46 -9.09
CA LYS A 184 -18.22 5.32 -8.01
C LYS A 184 -17.13 6.25 -7.48
N LYS A 185 -17.54 7.26 -6.69
CA LYS A 185 -16.64 8.07 -5.87
C LYS A 185 -16.61 7.57 -4.42
N ARG A 186 -15.42 7.61 -3.83
CA ARG A 186 -15.19 7.32 -2.41
C ARG A 186 -15.72 8.49 -1.57
N LYS A 187 -16.37 8.20 -0.44
CA LYS A 187 -16.91 9.23 0.44
C LYS A 187 -15.88 9.78 1.45
N CYS A 188 -14.96 8.95 1.90
CA CYS A 188 -13.91 9.31 2.87
C CYS A 188 -12.67 8.45 2.70
N VAL A 189 -11.54 8.91 3.24
CA VAL A 189 -10.29 8.14 3.30
C VAL A 189 -10.11 7.49 4.67
N HIS A 190 -9.19 6.54 4.78
CA HIS A 190 -8.92 5.75 5.99
C HIS A 190 -7.99 6.47 6.98
N LYS A 191 -8.36 7.68 7.42
CA LYS A 191 -7.51 8.52 8.29
C LYS A 191 -7.11 7.86 9.62
N ASN A 192 -7.96 7.00 10.16
CA ASN A 192 -7.75 6.35 11.46
C ASN A 192 -7.14 4.95 11.35
N LEU A 193 -6.77 4.52 10.16
CA LEU A 193 -6.14 3.22 9.96
C LEU A 193 -4.64 3.32 10.25
N VAL A 194 -4.16 2.49 11.16
CA VAL A 194 -2.71 2.26 11.35
C VAL A 194 -2.25 1.31 10.24
N VAL A 195 -1.81 1.87 9.11
CA VAL A 195 -1.57 1.13 7.86
C VAL A 195 -0.52 0.04 8.03
N GLU A 196 0.53 0.30 8.77
CA GLU A 196 1.59 -0.67 9.09
C GLU A 196 1.09 -1.86 9.91
N SER A 197 -0.06 -1.73 10.60
CA SER A 197 -0.66 -2.83 11.38
C SER A 197 -1.17 -3.97 10.49
N LEU A 198 -1.46 -3.70 9.22
CA LEU A 198 -1.91 -4.70 8.25
C LEU A 198 -0.91 -5.85 8.09
N LEU A 199 0.37 -5.58 8.30
CA LEU A 199 1.45 -6.56 8.24
C LEU A 199 2.17 -6.75 9.60
N GLY A 200 1.61 -6.21 10.68
CA GLY A 200 2.17 -6.30 12.02
C GLY A 200 3.45 -5.46 12.23
N GLY A 201 3.66 -4.42 11.41
CA GLY A 201 4.79 -3.49 11.54
C GLY A 201 4.59 -2.38 12.59
N ASP A 202 3.48 -2.39 13.27
CA ASP A 202 2.97 -1.38 14.20
C ASP A 202 3.47 -1.54 15.65
N TYR A 203 4.69 -2.06 15.86
CA TYR A 203 5.18 -2.41 17.20
C TYR A 203 5.10 -1.24 18.20
N TYR A 204 5.58 -0.07 17.82
CA TYR A 204 5.59 1.09 18.73
C TYR A 204 4.17 1.61 19.01
N THR A 205 3.34 1.74 17.99
CA THR A 205 1.94 2.16 18.11
C THR A 205 1.16 1.18 19.00
N TYR A 206 1.34 -0.13 18.76
CA TYR A 206 0.71 -1.18 19.56
C TYR A 206 1.12 -1.12 21.04
N LYS A 207 2.40 -0.89 21.32
CA LYS A 207 2.94 -0.77 22.68
C LYS A 207 2.41 0.49 23.40
N GLN A 208 2.33 1.61 22.69
CA GLN A 208 1.86 2.88 23.24
C GLN A 208 0.36 2.85 23.52
N THR A 209 -0.44 2.25 22.65
CA THR A 209 -1.90 2.19 22.77
C THR A 209 -2.38 1.59 24.09
N ARG A 210 -1.68 0.59 24.64
CA ARG A 210 -2.08 0.03 25.97
C ARG A 210 -1.54 0.82 27.15
N ARG A 211 -0.53 1.67 26.96
CA ARG A 211 0.06 2.50 28.02
C ARG A 211 -0.73 3.80 28.23
N SER A 212 -1.40 4.29 27.20
CA SER A 212 -2.29 5.43 27.31
C SER A 212 -3.55 5.00 28.12
N LYS A 213 -3.41 5.00 29.44
CA LYS A 213 -4.59 5.02 30.33
C LYS A 213 -5.24 6.38 30.14
N THR A 214 -6.51 6.37 29.85
CA THR A 214 -7.43 7.50 30.00
C THR A 214 -7.20 8.20 31.32
#